data_aa7094b83933cd58916e81865259e462
#
_entry.id   aa7094b83933cd58916e81865259e462
#
_cell.length_a   1.000
_cell.length_b   1.000
_cell.length_c   1.000
_cell.angle_alpha   90.00
_cell.angle_beta   90.00
_cell.angle_gamma   90.00
#
_symmetry.space_group_name_H-M   'P 1'
#
loop_
_entity.id
_entity.type
_entity.pdbx_description
1 polymer ?
#
loop_
_entity_poly.entity_id
_entity_poly.type
_entity_poly.pdbx_seq_one_letter_code
_entity_poly.pdbx_strand_id
1 'polypeptide(L)'
;MKITNRLLFALHVFVGIGAIAGGAAAIISPEEPLGITVEALKNSPFSNYLIPGIILFTVIGLGNIFSAIMLRLKSRFQGYISSVFSWALVIWIVVQCIMLNIVAFLHILFFTIGLIEAVLSMIILFNQHLFPVNLILSLYNKAKRYVDGLQRKNL
;
A
#
# COMPACT_ATOMS: atom_id res chain seq x y z
N MET A 1 -10.38 -3.77 -16.30
CA MET A 1 -9.56 -4.80 -15.64
C MET A 1 -8.14 -4.97 -16.21
N LYS A 2 -7.90 -5.18 -17.51
CA LYS A 2 -6.52 -5.39 -18.04
C LYS A 2 -5.61 -4.18 -17.81
N ILE A 3 -6.12 -2.97 -17.99
CA ILE A 3 -5.36 -1.71 -17.81
C ILE A 3 -5.07 -1.48 -16.31
N THR A 4 -6.08 -1.63 -15.45
CA THR A 4 -5.93 -1.49 -13.99
C THR A 4 -4.84 -2.41 -13.44
N ASN A 5 -4.87 -3.70 -13.82
CA ASN A 5 -3.85 -4.67 -13.39
C ASN A 5 -2.45 -4.33 -13.91
N ARG A 6 -2.33 -3.84 -15.16
CA ARG A 6 -1.03 -3.44 -15.73
C ARG A 6 -0.45 -2.21 -15.03
N LEU A 7 -1.30 -1.20 -14.77
CA LEU A 7 -0.89 0.00 -14.07
C LEU A 7 -0.45 -0.33 -12.65
N LEU A 8 -1.28 -1.06 -11.90
CA LEU A 8 -0.97 -1.48 -10.54
C LEU A 8 0.31 -2.34 -10.47
N PHE A 9 0.51 -3.24 -11.43
CA PHE A 9 1.75 -4.01 -11.56
C PHE A 9 2.97 -3.10 -11.74
N ALA A 10 2.89 -2.12 -12.65
CA ALA A 10 4.00 -1.20 -12.91
C ALA A 10 4.33 -0.34 -11.68
N LEU A 11 3.32 0.14 -10.95
CA LEU A 11 3.50 0.92 -9.72
C LEU A 11 4.17 0.07 -8.64
N HIS A 12 3.67 -1.14 -8.36
CA HIS A 12 4.29 -2.04 -7.38
C HIS A 12 5.74 -2.40 -7.73
N VAL A 13 6.07 -2.60 -9.01
CA VAL A 13 7.47 -2.83 -9.43
C VAL A 13 8.31 -1.59 -9.19
N PHE A 14 7.82 -0.41 -9.55
CA PHE A 14 8.53 0.86 -9.34
C PHE A 14 8.81 1.11 -7.86
N VAL A 15 7.77 1.00 -7.01
CA VAL A 15 7.89 1.16 -5.54
C VAL A 15 8.83 0.10 -4.97
N GLY A 16 8.67 -1.16 -5.38
CA GLY A 16 9.48 -2.27 -4.89
C GLY A 16 10.97 -2.08 -5.17
N ILE A 17 11.34 -1.71 -6.39
CA ILE A 17 12.74 -1.43 -6.77
C ILE A 17 13.28 -0.24 -5.97
N GLY A 18 12.53 0.86 -5.89
CA GLY A 18 12.95 2.05 -5.13
C GLY A 18 13.16 1.76 -3.64
N ALA A 19 12.22 1.02 -3.03
CA ALA A 19 12.31 0.65 -1.62
C ALA A 19 13.44 -0.35 -1.31
N ILE A 20 13.71 -1.31 -2.22
CA ILE A 20 14.86 -2.22 -2.11
C ILE A 20 16.16 -1.42 -2.18
N ALA A 21 16.29 -0.51 -3.15
CA ALA A 21 17.50 0.31 -3.30
C ALA A 21 17.74 1.22 -2.09
N GLY A 22 16.71 1.95 -1.63
CA GLY A 22 16.80 2.82 -0.46
C GLY A 22 17.04 2.04 0.83
N GLY A 23 16.36 0.91 1.02
CA GLY A 23 16.55 0.04 2.17
C GLY A 23 17.93 -0.61 2.19
N ALA A 24 18.45 -1.06 1.04
CA ALA A 24 19.81 -1.58 0.93
C ALA A 24 20.86 -0.51 1.28
N ALA A 25 20.70 0.72 0.80
CA ALA A 25 21.60 1.82 1.15
C ALA A 25 21.63 2.07 2.67
N ALA A 26 20.46 2.04 3.32
CA ALA A 26 20.36 2.22 4.77
C ALA A 26 20.92 1.03 5.58
N ILE A 27 20.89 -0.19 5.03
CA ILE A 27 21.49 -1.38 5.65
C ILE A 27 23.02 -1.36 5.52
N ILE A 28 23.52 -0.95 4.35
CA ILE A 28 24.97 -0.92 4.06
C ILE A 28 25.65 0.22 4.81
N SER A 29 25.03 1.38 4.89
CA SER A 29 25.55 2.58 5.58
C SER A 29 24.53 3.12 6.57
N PRO A 30 24.37 2.48 7.76
CA PRO A 30 23.31 2.88 8.70
C PRO A 30 23.50 4.26 9.34
N GLU A 31 24.72 4.78 9.36
CA GLU A 31 25.03 6.08 9.96
C GLU A 31 24.74 7.25 9.01
N GLU A 32 24.88 7.03 7.69
CA GLU A 32 24.72 8.06 6.67
C GLU A 32 24.25 7.49 5.33
N PRO A 33 23.03 6.91 5.26
CA PRO A 33 22.52 6.41 3.99
C PRO A 33 22.24 7.56 3.02
N LEU A 34 22.80 7.45 1.81
CA LEU A 34 22.62 8.44 0.74
C LEU A 34 22.94 9.90 1.16
N GLY A 35 23.86 10.09 2.11
CA GLY A 35 24.25 11.40 2.61
C GLY A 35 23.31 12.00 3.65
N ILE A 36 22.38 11.24 4.21
CA ILE A 36 21.48 11.70 5.28
C ILE A 36 22.05 11.23 6.62
N THR A 37 22.53 12.17 7.43
CA THR A 37 23.15 11.87 8.73
C THR A 37 22.12 11.41 9.77
N VAL A 38 22.59 10.69 10.80
CA VAL A 38 21.76 10.24 11.93
C VAL A 38 21.14 11.40 12.73
N GLU A 39 21.64 12.62 12.60
CA GLU A 39 21.05 13.79 13.22
C GLU A 39 19.59 14.03 12.84
N ALA A 40 19.20 13.60 11.62
CA ALA A 40 17.81 13.67 11.20
C ALA A 40 16.90 12.72 11.99
N LEU A 41 17.43 11.69 12.67
CA LEU A 41 16.69 10.74 13.49
C LEU A 41 16.55 11.16 14.96
N LYS A 42 17.04 12.33 15.37
CA LYS A 42 17.03 12.76 16.78
C LYS A 42 15.64 12.78 17.45
N ASN A 43 14.58 12.85 16.65
CA ASN A 43 13.19 12.82 17.13
C ASN A 43 12.53 11.42 16.96
N SER A 44 13.31 10.41 16.62
CA SER A 44 12.84 9.04 16.42
C SER A 44 13.37 8.10 17.51
N PRO A 45 12.75 6.93 17.72
CA PRO A 45 13.26 5.93 18.66
C PRO A 45 14.51 5.17 18.15
N PHE A 46 14.98 5.48 16.95
CA PHE A 46 16.09 4.78 16.30
C PHE A 46 17.39 5.58 16.41
N SER A 47 18.48 4.92 16.79
CA SER A 47 19.82 5.51 16.86
C SER A 47 20.52 5.59 15.49
N ASN A 48 20.09 4.79 14.51
CA ASN A 48 20.60 4.78 13.14
C ASN A 48 19.53 4.26 12.16
N TYR A 49 19.88 4.21 10.89
CA TYR A 49 18.95 3.81 9.81
C TYR A 49 18.85 2.31 9.56
N LEU A 50 19.51 1.45 10.36
CA LEU A 50 19.52 0.00 10.13
C LEU A 50 18.11 -0.61 10.19
N ILE A 51 17.40 -0.38 11.30
CA ILE A 51 16.04 -0.92 11.49
C ILE A 51 15.06 -0.32 10.47
N PRO A 52 14.97 1.00 10.28
CA PRO A 52 14.19 1.59 9.21
C PRO A 52 14.54 1.02 7.82
N GLY A 53 15.81 0.81 7.54
CA GLY A 53 16.29 0.24 6.28
C GLY A 53 15.82 -1.20 6.08
N ILE A 54 15.87 -2.05 7.10
CA ILE A 54 15.37 -3.42 7.05
C ILE A 54 13.86 -3.44 6.78
N ILE A 55 13.08 -2.59 7.43
CA ILE A 55 11.63 -2.49 7.21
C ILE A 55 11.35 -2.02 5.78
N LEU A 56 12.03 -0.98 5.32
CA LEU A 56 11.89 -0.46 3.96
C LEU A 56 12.23 -1.52 2.92
N PHE A 57 13.33 -2.24 3.09
CA PHE A 57 13.78 -3.30 2.19
C PHE A 57 12.80 -4.48 2.15
N THR A 58 12.42 -5.02 3.33
CA THR A 58 11.65 -6.26 3.42
C THR A 58 10.15 -6.00 3.23
N VAL A 59 9.54 -5.15 4.06
CA VAL A 59 8.09 -4.97 4.06
C VAL A 59 7.65 -4.18 2.83
N ILE A 60 8.28 -3.04 2.57
CA ILE A 60 7.88 -2.20 1.44
C ILE A 60 8.46 -2.73 0.13
N GLY A 61 9.77 -3.02 0.09
CA GLY A 61 10.46 -3.45 -1.12
C GLY A 61 9.99 -4.82 -1.60
N LEU A 62 10.31 -5.87 -0.83
CA LEU A 62 9.94 -7.23 -1.21
C LEU A 62 8.42 -7.45 -1.21
N GLY A 63 7.66 -6.78 -0.33
CA GLY A 63 6.21 -6.84 -0.30
C GLY A 63 5.56 -6.31 -1.58
N ASN A 64 6.04 -5.18 -2.12
CA ASN A 64 5.56 -4.64 -3.39
C ASN A 64 5.96 -5.53 -4.57
N ILE A 65 7.19 -6.07 -4.61
CA ILE A 65 7.58 -7.06 -5.64
C ILE A 65 6.70 -8.29 -5.58
N PHE A 66 6.43 -8.82 -4.38
CA PHE A 66 5.52 -9.94 -4.19
C PHE A 66 4.10 -9.62 -4.71
N SER A 67 3.58 -8.43 -4.44
CA SER A 67 2.28 -7.96 -4.97
C SER A 67 2.28 -7.95 -6.50
N ALA A 68 3.34 -7.44 -7.12
CA ALA A 68 3.50 -7.44 -8.57
C ALA A 68 3.47 -8.87 -9.14
N ILE A 69 4.17 -9.81 -8.50
CA ILE A 69 4.17 -11.23 -8.91
C ILE A 69 2.75 -11.83 -8.82
N MET A 70 2.02 -11.58 -7.73
CA MET A 70 0.65 -12.06 -7.55
C MET A 70 -0.32 -11.51 -8.61
N LEU A 71 -0.14 -10.23 -9.00
CA LEU A 71 -0.89 -9.62 -10.11
C LEU A 71 -0.56 -10.28 -11.45
N ARG A 72 0.71 -10.60 -11.69
CA ARG A 72 1.16 -11.28 -12.92
C ARG A 72 0.59 -12.70 -13.01
N LEU A 73 0.59 -13.43 -11.91
CA LEU A 73 0.05 -14.78 -11.81
C LEU A 73 -1.49 -14.82 -11.78
N LYS A 74 -2.16 -13.65 -11.75
CA LYS A 74 -3.62 -13.53 -11.66
C LYS A 74 -4.20 -14.31 -10.48
N SER A 75 -3.50 -14.29 -9.34
CA SER A 75 -3.94 -14.94 -8.13
C SER A 75 -5.32 -14.42 -7.69
N ARG A 76 -6.17 -15.30 -7.16
CA ARG A 76 -7.46 -14.91 -6.56
C ARG A 76 -7.32 -13.92 -5.40
N PHE A 77 -6.16 -13.90 -4.76
CA PHE A 77 -5.85 -13.00 -3.63
C PHE A 77 -5.10 -11.72 -4.03
N GLN A 78 -4.86 -11.51 -5.34
CA GLN A 78 -4.07 -10.38 -5.85
C GLN A 78 -4.56 -9.02 -5.31
N GLY A 79 -5.88 -8.81 -5.24
CA GLY A 79 -6.46 -7.56 -4.75
C GLY A 79 -6.19 -7.32 -3.26
N TYR A 80 -6.26 -8.36 -2.42
CA TYR A 80 -5.95 -8.26 -0.98
C TYR A 80 -4.47 -7.97 -0.74
N ILE A 81 -3.60 -8.72 -1.39
CA ILE A 81 -2.15 -8.60 -1.26
C ILE A 81 -1.72 -7.19 -1.69
N SER A 82 -2.19 -6.73 -2.86
CA SER A 82 -1.92 -5.36 -3.32
C SER A 82 -2.45 -4.32 -2.35
N SER A 83 -3.67 -4.48 -1.81
CA SER A 83 -4.24 -3.53 -0.85
C SER A 83 -3.40 -3.45 0.43
N VAL A 84 -2.96 -4.58 0.97
CA VAL A 84 -2.12 -4.62 2.19
C VAL A 84 -0.82 -3.86 1.98
N PHE A 85 -0.10 -4.11 0.88
CA PHE A 85 1.19 -3.46 0.65
C PHE A 85 1.08 -2.01 0.17
N SER A 86 0.00 -1.63 -0.49
CA SER A 86 -0.31 -0.23 -0.78
C SER A 86 -0.52 0.59 0.51
N TRP A 87 -1.31 0.06 1.45
CA TRP A 87 -1.50 0.70 2.75
C TRP A 87 -0.25 0.67 3.61
N ALA A 88 0.54 -0.40 3.57
CA ALA A 88 1.84 -0.47 4.23
C ALA A 88 2.77 0.65 3.73
N LEU A 89 2.81 0.91 2.42
CA LEU A 89 3.57 2.03 1.84
C LEU A 89 3.08 3.39 2.38
N VAL A 90 1.77 3.64 2.36
CA VAL A 90 1.18 4.90 2.86
C VAL A 90 1.55 5.13 4.32
N ILE A 91 1.35 4.11 5.16
CA ILE A 91 1.69 4.18 6.60
C ILE A 91 3.19 4.41 6.77
N TRP A 92 4.03 3.71 6.02
CA TRP A 92 5.48 3.83 6.10
C TRP A 92 5.96 5.25 5.76
N ILE A 93 5.42 5.88 4.73
CA ILE A 93 5.77 7.27 4.37
C ILE A 93 5.36 8.24 5.50
N VAL A 94 4.20 8.04 6.11
CA VAL A 94 3.79 8.86 7.28
C VAL A 94 4.78 8.67 8.43
N VAL A 95 5.16 7.44 8.74
CA VAL A 95 6.17 7.14 9.77
C VAL A 95 7.50 7.82 9.46
N GLN A 96 7.98 7.75 8.21
CA GLN A 96 9.22 8.42 7.80
C GLN A 96 9.14 9.95 7.97
N CYS A 97 8.03 10.58 7.57
CA CYS A 97 7.84 12.02 7.76
C CYS A 97 7.88 12.42 9.23
N ILE A 98 7.29 11.62 10.12
CA ILE A 98 7.32 11.86 11.57
C ILE A 98 8.74 11.67 12.13
N MET A 99 9.42 10.59 11.74
CA MET A 99 10.77 10.27 12.22
C MET A 99 11.79 11.34 11.83
N LEU A 100 11.77 11.76 10.56
CA LEU A 100 12.71 12.72 10.01
C LEU A 100 12.31 14.17 10.28
N ASN A 101 11.08 14.41 10.73
CA ASN A 101 10.48 15.75 10.91
C ASN A 101 10.63 16.63 9.66
N ILE A 102 10.63 16.03 8.49
CA ILE A 102 10.78 16.68 7.18
C ILE A 102 9.85 15.98 6.17
N VAL A 103 9.24 16.80 5.31
CA VAL A 103 8.49 16.32 4.14
C VAL A 103 9.30 16.66 2.88
N ALA A 104 10.00 15.67 2.32
CA ALA A 104 10.71 15.81 1.06
C ALA A 104 9.81 15.47 -0.13
N PHE A 105 10.21 15.89 -1.34
CA PHE A 105 9.49 15.58 -2.58
C PHE A 105 9.22 14.06 -2.76
N LEU A 106 10.20 13.22 -2.40
CA LEU A 106 10.04 11.76 -2.48
C LEU A 106 8.92 11.23 -1.57
N HIS A 107 8.73 11.81 -0.38
CA HIS A 107 7.64 11.42 0.50
C HIS A 107 6.27 11.71 -0.15
N ILE A 108 6.10 12.90 -0.75
CA ILE A 108 4.87 13.27 -1.44
C ILE A 108 4.62 12.34 -2.63
N LEU A 109 5.66 12.05 -3.41
CA LEU A 109 5.59 11.16 -4.58
C LEU A 109 5.15 9.76 -4.18
N PHE A 110 5.84 9.10 -3.25
CA PHE A 110 5.53 7.74 -2.84
C PHE A 110 4.23 7.63 -2.06
N PHE A 111 3.86 8.64 -1.27
CA PHE A 111 2.55 8.72 -0.63
C PHE A 111 1.42 8.74 -1.66
N THR A 112 1.55 9.58 -2.69
CA THR A 112 0.57 9.68 -3.79
C THR A 112 0.47 8.37 -4.56
N ILE A 113 1.61 7.74 -4.87
CA ILE A 113 1.65 6.42 -5.52
C ILE A 113 0.93 5.39 -4.65
N GLY A 114 1.22 5.32 -3.35
CA GLY A 114 0.57 4.40 -2.41
C GLY A 114 -0.95 4.56 -2.36
N LEU A 115 -1.44 5.80 -2.39
CA LEU A 115 -2.89 6.07 -2.47
C LEU A 115 -3.48 5.59 -3.80
N ILE A 116 -2.80 5.83 -4.92
CA ILE A 116 -3.25 5.34 -6.23
C ILE A 116 -3.29 3.81 -6.24
N GLU A 117 -2.26 3.14 -5.73
CA GLU A 117 -2.22 1.68 -5.60
C GLU A 117 -3.38 1.16 -4.72
N ALA A 118 -3.66 1.82 -3.59
CA ALA A 118 -4.76 1.46 -2.70
C ALA A 118 -6.12 1.56 -3.42
N VAL A 119 -6.36 2.63 -4.17
CA VAL A 119 -7.59 2.80 -4.97
C VAL A 119 -7.69 1.73 -6.06
N LEU A 120 -6.61 1.49 -6.82
CA LEU A 120 -6.60 0.48 -7.88
C LEU A 120 -6.81 -0.94 -7.33
N SER A 121 -6.23 -1.27 -6.18
CA SER A 121 -6.41 -2.57 -5.52
C SER A 121 -7.86 -2.76 -5.05
N MET A 122 -8.50 -1.70 -4.53
CA MET A 122 -9.92 -1.71 -4.17
C MET A 122 -10.81 -1.96 -5.40
N ILE A 123 -10.52 -1.31 -6.55
CA ILE A 123 -11.26 -1.55 -7.80
C ILE A 123 -11.17 -3.03 -8.20
N ILE A 124 -10.01 -3.67 -8.03
CA ILE A 124 -9.85 -5.11 -8.29
C ILE A 124 -10.71 -5.95 -7.34
N LEU A 125 -10.71 -5.64 -6.03
CA LEU A 125 -11.54 -6.33 -5.03
C LEU A 125 -13.02 -6.20 -5.33
N PHE A 126 -13.50 -5.00 -5.71
CA PHE A 126 -14.88 -4.77 -6.11
C PHE A 126 -15.26 -5.61 -7.32
N ASN A 127 -14.42 -5.66 -8.36
CA ASN A 127 -14.69 -6.42 -9.57
C ASN A 127 -14.66 -7.94 -9.37
N GLN A 128 -13.91 -8.41 -8.38
CA GLN A 128 -13.84 -9.84 -8.03
C GLN A 128 -14.94 -10.28 -7.05
N HIS A 129 -15.81 -9.35 -6.62
CA HIS A 129 -16.85 -9.59 -5.61
C HIS A 129 -16.32 -10.27 -4.34
N LEU A 130 -15.09 -9.95 -3.94
CA LEU A 130 -14.47 -10.48 -2.73
C LEU A 130 -14.87 -9.65 -1.51
N PHE A 131 -14.69 -10.22 -0.30
CA PHE A 131 -14.88 -9.47 0.95
C PHE A 131 -14.04 -8.17 0.94
N PRO A 132 -14.51 -7.00 1.41
CA PRO A 132 -15.80 -6.77 2.10
C PRO A 132 -17.00 -6.51 1.17
N VAL A 133 -16.79 -6.47 -0.15
CA VAL A 133 -17.81 -6.11 -1.14
C VAL A 133 -19.02 -7.03 -1.10
N ASN A 134 -18.81 -8.36 -0.95
CA ASN A 134 -19.90 -9.33 -0.82
C ASN A 134 -20.79 -9.02 0.38
N LEU A 135 -20.21 -8.59 1.50
CA LEU A 135 -20.96 -8.24 2.70
C LEU A 135 -21.80 -6.98 2.46
N ILE A 136 -21.18 -5.93 1.87
CA ILE A 136 -21.85 -4.67 1.56
C ILE A 136 -23.01 -4.89 0.59
N LEU A 137 -22.80 -5.64 -0.49
CA LEU A 137 -23.83 -5.98 -1.47
C LEU A 137 -24.94 -6.82 -0.86
N SER A 138 -24.60 -7.78 0.01
CA SER A 138 -25.59 -8.60 0.73
C SER A 138 -26.47 -7.75 1.65
N LEU A 139 -25.86 -6.85 2.42
CA LEU A 139 -26.57 -5.92 3.30
C LEU A 139 -27.44 -4.95 2.51
N TYR A 140 -26.93 -4.37 1.43
CA TYR A 140 -27.68 -3.48 0.54
C TYR A 140 -28.90 -4.19 -0.06
N ASN A 141 -28.74 -5.40 -0.60
CA ASN A 141 -29.82 -6.19 -1.18
C ASN A 141 -30.87 -6.59 -0.13
N LYS A 142 -30.42 -6.88 1.11
CA LYS A 142 -31.34 -7.19 2.23
C LYS A 142 -32.14 -5.97 2.65
N ALA A 143 -31.51 -4.81 2.76
CA ALA A 143 -32.17 -3.53 3.06
C ALA A 143 -33.18 -3.16 1.97
N LYS A 144 -32.80 -3.29 0.68
CA LYS A 144 -33.69 -3.02 -0.45
C LYS A 144 -34.91 -3.91 -0.43
N ARG A 145 -34.78 -5.24 -0.22
CA ARG A 145 -35.89 -6.16 -0.12
C ARG A 145 -36.83 -5.81 1.03
N TYR A 146 -36.29 -5.35 2.15
CA TYR A 146 -37.09 -4.91 3.30
C TYR A 146 -37.93 -3.70 2.96
N VAL A 147 -37.37 -2.68 2.31
CA VAL A 147 -38.08 -1.48 1.86
C VAL A 147 -39.13 -1.80 0.82
N ASP A 148 -38.83 -2.63 -0.20
CA ASP A 148 -39.78 -3.06 -1.22
C ASP A 148 -40.97 -3.87 -0.61
N GLY A 149 -40.68 -4.65 0.42
CA GLY A 149 -41.71 -5.42 1.16
C GLY A 149 -42.64 -4.53 1.97
N LEU A 150 -42.14 -3.42 2.53
CA LEU A 150 -42.98 -2.43 3.24
C LEU A 150 -43.89 -1.66 2.28
N GLN A 151 -43.38 -1.30 1.11
CA GLN A 151 -44.18 -0.58 0.08
C GLN A 151 -45.35 -1.45 -0.43
N ARG A 152 -45.13 -2.77 -0.59
CA ARG A 152 -46.21 -3.69 -1.03
C ARG A 152 -47.28 -3.96 0.03
N LYS A 153 -46.98 -3.72 1.31
CA LYS A 153 -47.99 -3.88 2.39
C LYS A 153 -48.88 -2.65 2.59
N ASN A 154 -48.46 -1.51 2.03
CA ASN A 154 -49.16 -0.23 2.17
C ASN A 154 -49.98 0.13 0.91
N LEU A 155 -50.03 -0.76 -0.08
CA LEU A 155 -50.94 -0.73 -1.25
C LEU A 155 -52.03 -1.82 -1.10
#